data_76864893fc1ffea60ee760a3e50350d3
#
_entry.id   76864893fc1ffea60ee760a3e50350d3
#
_cell.length_a   1.000
_cell.length_b   1.000
_cell.length_c   1.000
_cell.angle_alpha   90.00
_cell.angle_beta   90.00
_cell.angle_gamma   90.00
#
_symmetry.space_group_name_H-M   'P 1'
#
loop_
_entity.id
_entity.type
_entity.pdbx_description
1 polymer ?
#
loop_
_entity_poly.entity_id
_entity_poly.type
_entity_poly.pdbx_seq_one_letter_code
_entity_poly.pdbx_strand_id
1 'polypeptide(L)'
;MTTEAIKIAREALCKPFEGYARRLPDGSCKAYPDPGTGGSPWTIGWGSTGPEVTPETIWTQQQAEDSLDKHLLYFCTGVLRLSPKLVAEPPRRLAAIISFAYNCGLGNYRISTLKKRVDAQDWAGACEEIVKWNKAAGRVLRGLTRRREAEAALLR
;
A
#
# COMPACT_ATOMS: atom_id res chain seq x y z
N MET A 1 16.71 3.72 -7.99
CA MET A 1 16.37 3.04 -6.71
C MET A 1 14.95 3.30 -6.25
N THR A 2 14.57 4.53 -6.07
CA THR A 2 13.18 4.88 -5.68
C THR A 2 12.16 4.41 -6.72
N THR A 3 12.44 4.60 -8.01
CA THR A 3 11.58 4.15 -9.11
C THR A 3 11.40 2.64 -9.10
N GLU A 4 12.46 1.88 -8.85
CA GLU A 4 12.40 0.42 -8.77
C GLU A 4 11.59 -0.03 -7.56
N ALA A 5 11.78 0.60 -6.41
CA ALA A 5 11.00 0.31 -5.22
C ALA A 5 9.49 0.55 -5.44
N ILE A 6 9.14 1.65 -6.10
CA ILE A 6 7.74 1.96 -6.44
C ILE A 6 7.18 0.90 -7.39
N LYS A 7 7.95 0.49 -8.40
CA LYS A 7 7.54 -0.56 -9.32
C LYS A 7 7.28 -1.88 -8.61
N ILE A 8 8.17 -2.30 -7.72
CA ILE A 8 8.01 -3.52 -6.92
C ILE A 8 6.76 -3.40 -6.04
N ALA A 9 6.59 -2.29 -5.33
CA ALA A 9 5.42 -2.05 -4.49
C ALA A 9 4.13 -2.14 -5.30
N ARG A 10 4.10 -1.52 -6.47
CA ARG A 10 2.93 -1.53 -7.36
C ARG A 10 2.59 -2.94 -7.84
N GLU A 11 3.54 -3.62 -8.46
CA GLU A 11 3.26 -4.88 -9.17
C GLU A 11 3.18 -6.09 -8.23
N ALA A 12 4.02 -6.15 -7.20
CA ALA A 12 4.09 -7.31 -6.32
C ALA A 12 3.18 -7.22 -5.10
N LEU A 13 2.81 -6.03 -4.66
CA LEU A 13 2.11 -5.83 -3.40
C LEU A 13 0.78 -5.09 -3.55
N CYS A 14 0.75 -3.91 -4.17
CA CYS A 14 -0.48 -3.12 -4.17
C CYS A 14 -1.53 -3.66 -5.14
N LYS A 15 -1.19 -3.89 -6.40
CA LYS A 15 -2.15 -4.44 -7.38
C LYS A 15 -2.73 -5.78 -6.96
N PRO A 16 -1.93 -6.79 -6.52
CA PRO A 16 -2.48 -8.07 -6.11
C PRO A 16 -3.41 -8.01 -4.91
N PHE A 17 -3.12 -7.13 -3.94
CA PHE A 17 -3.89 -7.08 -2.69
C PHE A 17 -5.02 -6.06 -2.69
N GLU A 18 -4.89 -4.94 -3.45
CA GLU A 18 -5.97 -3.97 -3.57
C GLU A 18 -7.05 -4.42 -4.56
N GLY A 19 -6.68 -5.15 -5.61
CA GLY A 19 -7.58 -5.55 -6.67
C GLY A 19 -8.00 -4.39 -7.56
N TYR A 20 -8.55 -4.73 -8.73
CA TYR A 20 -9.08 -3.77 -9.70
C TYR A 20 -10.59 -4.00 -9.81
N ALA A 21 -11.32 -3.39 -8.89
CA ALA A 21 -12.75 -3.61 -8.75
C ALA A 21 -13.57 -2.86 -9.81
N ARG A 22 -14.77 -3.38 -10.10
CA ARG A 22 -15.74 -2.76 -11.02
C ARG A 22 -15.19 -2.51 -12.42
N ARG A 23 -14.41 -3.47 -12.93
CA ARG A 23 -13.92 -3.44 -14.32
C ARG A 23 -15.09 -3.50 -15.31
N LEU A 24 -15.08 -2.59 -16.30
CA LEU A 24 -16.03 -2.57 -17.39
C LEU A 24 -15.50 -3.37 -18.59
N PRO A 25 -16.36 -3.72 -19.57
CA PRO A 25 -15.93 -4.54 -20.72
C PRO A 25 -14.77 -3.96 -21.53
N ASP A 26 -14.61 -2.63 -21.57
CA ASP A 26 -13.53 -1.95 -22.28
C ASP A 26 -12.22 -1.85 -21.47
N GLY A 27 -12.17 -2.44 -20.27
CA GLY A 27 -11.01 -2.39 -19.39
C GLY A 27 -10.97 -1.17 -18.47
N SER A 28 -11.87 -0.22 -18.61
CA SER A 28 -12.03 0.89 -17.66
C SER A 28 -12.62 0.38 -16.34
N CYS A 29 -12.67 1.24 -15.35
CA CYS A 29 -13.25 0.91 -14.04
C CYS A 29 -14.20 2.02 -13.58
N LYS A 30 -15.16 1.63 -12.77
CA LYS A 30 -16.17 2.53 -12.19
C LYS A 30 -15.97 2.65 -10.69
N ALA A 31 -16.25 3.84 -10.16
CA ALA A 31 -16.23 4.08 -8.71
C ALA A 31 -17.24 3.18 -7.99
N TYR A 32 -16.90 2.80 -6.77
CA TYR A 32 -17.74 1.99 -5.90
C TYR A 32 -17.72 2.57 -4.47
N PRO A 33 -18.79 2.33 -3.69
CA PRO A 33 -18.86 2.84 -2.32
C PRO A 33 -17.86 2.10 -1.42
N ASP A 34 -17.40 2.79 -0.38
CA ASP A 34 -16.60 2.13 0.65
C ASP A 34 -17.40 1.01 1.30
N PRO A 35 -16.85 -0.22 1.37
CA PRO A 35 -17.56 -1.35 1.95
C PRO A 35 -17.92 -1.14 3.43
N GLY A 36 -17.13 -0.34 4.16
CA GLY A 36 -17.39 -0.09 5.57
C GLY A 36 -18.52 0.89 5.82
N THR A 37 -18.76 1.84 4.92
CA THR A 37 -19.78 2.89 5.08
C THR A 37 -20.97 2.74 4.15
N GLY A 38 -20.82 2.00 3.05
CA GLY A 38 -21.84 1.88 2.00
C GLY A 38 -21.98 3.14 1.14
N GLY A 39 -21.09 4.12 1.30
CA GLY A 39 -21.10 5.38 0.58
C GLY A 39 -19.72 5.98 0.51
N SER A 40 -19.58 7.25 0.91
CA SER A 40 -18.31 7.95 0.95
C SER A 40 -17.33 7.33 1.98
N PRO A 41 -16.01 7.27 1.71
CA PRO A 41 -15.36 7.77 0.50
C PRO A 41 -15.55 6.81 -0.69
N TRP A 42 -15.92 7.35 -1.84
CA TRP A 42 -15.99 6.58 -3.08
C TRP A 42 -14.58 6.23 -3.52
N THR A 43 -14.42 5.01 -4.00
CA THR A 43 -13.13 4.41 -4.31
C THR A 43 -13.12 3.98 -5.77
N ILE A 44 -11.97 4.01 -6.43
CA ILE A 44 -11.83 3.61 -7.82
C ILE A 44 -10.44 3.04 -8.09
N GLY A 45 -10.34 2.18 -9.11
CA GLY A 45 -9.07 1.58 -9.52
C GLY A 45 -8.51 0.68 -8.42
N TRP A 46 -7.25 0.85 -8.09
CA TRP A 46 -6.57 0.08 -7.04
C TRP A 46 -6.62 0.79 -5.69
N GLY A 47 -7.83 1.14 -5.26
CA GLY A 47 -8.04 1.74 -3.94
C GLY A 47 -7.90 3.26 -3.90
N SER A 48 -7.91 3.95 -5.04
CA SER A 48 -7.83 5.41 -5.08
C SER A 48 -9.10 6.07 -4.55
N THR A 49 -8.93 7.06 -3.70
CA THR A 49 -9.99 7.92 -3.17
C THR A 49 -9.62 9.38 -3.38
N GLY A 50 -10.51 10.28 -3.10
CA GLY A 50 -10.25 11.71 -3.20
C GLY A 50 -11.52 12.47 -3.59
N PRO A 51 -11.49 13.81 -3.50
CA PRO A 51 -12.67 14.61 -3.81
C PRO A 51 -13.11 14.51 -5.27
N GLU A 52 -12.20 14.14 -6.18
CA GLU A 52 -12.50 13.92 -7.59
C GLU A 52 -13.17 12.58 -7.86
N VAL A 53 -13.22 11.66 -6.89
CA VAL A 53 -13.88 10.36 -7.03
C VAL A 53 -15.32 10.45 -6.54
N THR A 54 -16.26 10.44 -7.49
CA THR A 54 -17.70 10.52 -7.24
C THR A 54 -18.38 9.21 -7.65
N PRO A 55 -19.68 9.00 -7.33
CA PRO A 55 -20.39 7.79 -7.75
C PRO A 55 -20.40 7.57 -9.27
N GLU A 56 -20.26 8.63 -10.06
CA GLU A 56 -20.30 8.57 -11.52
C GLU A 56 -18.91 8.47 -12.16
N THR A 57 -17.83 8.53 -11.40
CA THR A 57 -16.48 8.54 -11.93
C THR A 57 -16.16 7.22 -12.64
N ILE A 58 -15.64 7.33 -13.86
CA ILE A 58 -15.12 6.20 -14.65
C ILE A 58 -13.70 6.57 -15.10
N TRP A 59 -12.76 5.67 -14.85
CA TRP A 59 -11.36 5.84 -15.24
C TRP A 59 -10.95 4.78 -16.24
N THR A 60 -10.10 5.17 -17.19
CA THR A 60 -9.34 4.20 -17.98
C THR A 60 -8.36 3.47 -17.06
N GLN A 61 -7.86 2.31 -17.51
CA GLN A 61 -6.82 1.60 -16.75
C GLN A 61 -5.58 2.48 -16.56
N GLN A 62 -5.21 3.28 -17.57
CA GLN A 62 -4.06 4.19 -17.46
C GLN A 62 -4.28 5.27 -16.39
N GLN A 63 -5.47 5.83 -16.31
CA GLN A 63 -5.80 6.79 -15.24
C GLN A 63 -5.70 6.16 -13.86
N ALA A 64 -6.16 4.91 -13.71
CA ALA A 64 -6.05 4.17 -12.45
C ALA A 64 -4.59 3.89 -12.08
N GLU A 65 -3.75 3.52 -13.05
CA GLU A 65 -2.31 3.30 -12.83
C GLU A 65 -1.59 4.60 -12.46
N ASP A 66 -1.88 5.69 -13.16
CA ASP A 66 -1.29 7.00 -12.86
C ASP A 66 -1.64 7.46 -11.45
N SER A 67 -2.86 7.24 -11.03
CA SER A 67 -3.31 7.56 -9.66
C SER A 67 -2.58 6.70 -8.63
N LEU A 68 -2.45 5.40 -8.88
CA LEU A 68 -1.71 4.51 -7.99
C LEU A 68 -0.25 4.93 -7.87
N ASP A 69 0.41 5.24 -8.97
CA ASP A 69 1.82 5.68 -8.97
C ASP A 69 2.00 6.99 -8.20
N LYS A 70 1.08 7.92 -8.37
CA LYS A 70 1.08 9.19 -7.61
C LYS A 70 0.98 8.95 -6.10
N HIS A 71 0.09 8.06 -5.68
CA HIS A 71 -0.05 7.71 -4.27
C HIS A 71 1.17 6.97 -3.74
N LEU A 72 1.72 6.04 -4.51
CA LEU A 72 2.94 5.32 -4.10
C LEU A 72 4.14 6.26 -3.98
N LEU A 73 4.26 7.25 -4.84
CA LEU A 73 5.31 8.28 -4.71
C LEU A 73 5.12 9.10 -3.43
N TYR A 74 3.90 9.46 -3.11
CA TYR A 74 3.58 10.15 -1.85
C TYR A 74 4.03 9.33 -0.64
N PHE A 75 3.67 8.04 -0.59
CA PHE A 75 4.03 7.17 0.52
C PHE A 75 5.53 6.87 0.54
N CYS A 76 6.17 6.73 -0.61
CA CYS A 76 7.63 6.58 -0.70
C CYS A 76 8.35 7.77 -0.08
N THR A 77 7.93 8.97 -0.44
CA THR A 77 8.49 10.21 0.11
C THR A 77 8.32 10.27 1.63
N GLY A 78 7.13 9.94 2.13
CA GLY A 78 6.84 9.91 3.56
C GLY A 78 7.66 8.86 4.30
N VAL A 79 7.79 7.67 3.75
CA VAL A 79 8.59 6.58 4.33
C VAL A 79 10.07 6.98 4.41
N LEU A 80 10.63 7.58 3.36
CA LEU A 80 12.03 8.00 3.36
C LEU A 80 12.31 9.17 4.32
N ARG A 81 11.34 10.02 4.58
CA ARG A 81 11.45 11.03 5.64
C ARG A 81 11.53 10.39 7.02
N LEU A 82 10.75 9.33 7.25
CA LEU A 82 10.70 8.64 8.54
C LEU A 82 11.87 7.67 8.74
N SER A 83 12.34 7.04 7.67
CA SER A 83 13.38 6.02 7.69
C SER A 83 14.36 6.24 6.53
N PRO A 84 15.19 7.29 6.59
CA PRO A 84 16.06 7.69 5.47
C PRO A 84 17.09 6.64 5.08
N LYS A 85 17.50 5.75 5.99
CA LYS A 85 18.44 4.67 5.68
C LYS A 85 17.94 3.70 4.62
N LEU A 86 16.62 3.62 4.41
CA LEU A 86 16.04 2.75 3.40
C LEU A 86 16.50 3.10 1.97
N VAL A 87 16.96 4.32 1.72
CA VAL A 87 17.47 4.71 0.40
C VAL A 87 18.71 3.91 0.00
N ALA A 88 19.49 3.45 0.96
CA ALA A 88 20.71 2.66 0.73
C ALA A 88 20.48 1.14 0.76
N GLU A 89 19.27 0.71 1.09
CA GLU A 89 18.91 -0.70 1.13
C GLU A 89 18.47 -1.21 -0.25
N PRO A 90 18.44 -2.55 -0.45
CA PRO A 90 17.87 -3.08 -1.68
C PRO A 90 16.45 -2.56 -1.91
N PRO A 91 16.08 -2.22 -3.15
CA PRO A 91 14.76 -1.63 -3.46
C PRO A 91 13.56 -2.42 -2.92
N ARG A 92 13.69 -3.74 -2.79
CA ARG A 92 12.63 -4.58 -2.25
C ARG A 92 12.24 -4.22 -0.81
N ARG A 93 13.21 -3.81 0.01
CA ARG A 93 12.95 -3.41 1.40
C ARG A 93 12.17 -2.12 1.49
N LEU A 94 12.56 -1.13 0.70
CA LEU A 94 11.78 0.11 0.60
C LEU A 94 10.37 -0.18 0.07
N ALA A 95 10.25 -1.04 -0.95
CA ALA A 95 8.95 -1.42 -1.49
C ALA A 95 8.00 -2.03 -0.45
N ALA A 96 8.53 -2.91 0.42
CA ALA A 96 7.74 -3.51 1.49
C ALA A 96 7.18 -2.45 2.45
N ILE A 97 7.98 -1.47 2.82
CA ILE A 97 7.54 -0.41 3.74
C ILE A 97 6.61 0.58 3.05
N ILE A 98 6.82 0.87 1.77
CA ILE A 98 5.86 1.67 0.98
C ILE A 98 4.49 0.99 0.99
N SER A 99 4.43 -0.31 0.70
CA SER A 99 3.18 -1.08 0.70
C SER A 99 2.51 -1.07 2.08
N PHE A 100 3.29 -1.28 3.13
CA PHE A 100 2.78 -1.21 4.50
C PHE A 100 2.16 0.16 4.79
N ALA A 101 2.88 1.24 4.49
CA ALA A 101 2.39 2.60 4.72
C ALA A 101 1.17 2.93 3.87
N TYR A 102 1.12 2.46 2.63
CA TYR A 102 -0.03 2.61 1.74
C TYR A 102 -1.29 1.98 2.37
N ASN A 103 -1.15 0.81 2.96
CA ASN A 103 -2.26 0.06 3.55
C ASN A 103 -2.60 0.51 4.99
N CYS A 104 -1.59 0.75 5.80
CA CYS A 104 -1.76 1.02 7.23
C CYS A 104 -1.61 2.49 7.62
N GLY A 105 -1.07 3.32 6.73
CA GLY A 105 -0.85 4.75 6.97
C GLY A 105 0.54 5.09 7.50
N LEU A 106 1.02 6.27 7.14
CA LEU A 106 2.31 6.80 7.61
C LEU A 106 2.32 7.06 9.12
N GLY A 107 1.19 7.48 9.68
CA GLY A 107 1.06 7.73 11.11
C GLY A 107 1.28 6.46 11.93
N ASN A 108 0.68 5.35 11.50
CA ASN A 108 0.89 4.05 12.16
C ASN A 108 2.32 3.56 12.01
N TYR A 109 2.93 3.72 10.83
CA TYR A 109 4.33 3.36 10.64
C TYR A 109 5.23 4.18 11.57
N ARG A 110 5.02 5.48 11.66
CA ARG A 110 5.82 6.39 12.48
C ARG A 110 5.94 5.97 13.94
N ILE A 111 4.86 5.47 14.53
CA ILE A 111 4.81 5.09 15.95
C ILE A 111 5.07 3.60 16.19
N SER A 112 5.28 2.82 15.12
CA SER A 112 5.37 1.36 15.21
C SER A 112 6.72 0.86 15.71
N THR A 113 6.72 -0.33 16.31
CA THR A 113 7.94 -1.08 16.60
C THR A 113 8.62 -1.53 15.29
N LEU A 114 7.82 -1.76 14.24
CA LEU A 114 8.35 -2.05 12.91
C LEU A 114 9.37 -0.99 12.47
N LYS A 115 9.01 0.29 12.58
CA LYS A 115 9.92 1.39 12.21
C LYS A 115 11.22 1.34 13.02
N LYS A 116 11.13 1.06 14.31
CA LYS A 116 12.33 0.95 15.17
C LYS A 116 13.28 -0.14 14.68
N ARG A 117 12.72 -1.29 14.27
CA ARG A 117 13.50 -2.40 13.71
C ARG A 117 14.12 -2.04 12.36
N VAL A 118 13.35 -1.40 11.49
CA VAL A 118 13.84 -0.91 10.19
C VAL A 118 15.00 0.08 10.37
N ASP A 119 14.84 1.06 11.24
CA ASP A 119 15.86 2.09 11.49
C ASP A 119 17.13 1.49 12.09
N ALA A 120 17.00 0.42 12.86
CA ALA A 120 18.12 -0.35 13.41
C ALA A 120 18.69 -1.37 12.42
N GLN A 121 18.12 -1.49 11.23
CA GLN A 121 18.49 -2.50 10.22
C GLN A 121 18.37 -3.93 10.77
N ASP A 122 17.49 -4.14 11.73
CA ASP A 122 17.12 -5.44 12.28
C ASP A 122 16.02 -6.05 11.41
N TRP A 123 16.41 -6.69 10.32
CA TRP A 123 15.46 -7.20 9.33
C TRP A 123 14.68 -8.41 9.83
N ALA A 124 15.29 -9.26 10.64
CA ALA A 124 14.59 -10.37 11.29
C ALA A 124 13.50 -9.84 12.22
N GLY A 125 13.82 -8.86 13.07
CA GLY A 125 12.85 -8.20 13.93
C GLY A 125 11.77 -7.45 13.16
N ALA A 126 12.14 -6.80 12.06
CA ALA A 126 11.17 -6.13 11.19
C ALA A 126 10.16 -7.11 10.60
N CYS A 127 10.60 -8.29 10.16
CA CYS A 127 9.70 -9.34 9.67
C CYS A 127 8.73 -9.82 10.75
N GLU A 128 9.20 -9.99 11.97
CA GLU A 128 8.35 -10.38 13.10
C GLU A 128 7.31 -9.31 13.42
N GLU A 129 7.67 -8.05 13.34
CA GLU A 129 6.78 -6.95 13.68
C GLU A 129 5.74 -6.67 12.59
N ILE A 130 6.12 -6.72 11.31
CA ILE A 130 5.20 -6.36 10.23
C ILE A 130 4.01 -7.31 10.18
N VAL A 131 4.20 -8.60 10.42
CA VAL A 131 3.13 -9.61 10.36
C VAL A 131 2.07 -9.44 11.45
N LYS A 132 2.36 -8.70 12.50
CA LYS A 132 1.39 -8.41 13.55
C LYS A 132 0.28 -7.45 13.08
N TRP A 133 0.48 -6.74 11.97
CA TRP A 133 -0.47 -5.75 11.43
C TRP A 133 -1.48 -6.40 10.47
N ASN A 134 -2.19 -7.41 10.95
CA ASN A 134 -3.12 -8.22 10.16
C ASN A 134 -4.57 -8.14 10.65
N LYS A 135 -4.89 -7.13 11.46
CA LYS A 135 -6.23 -6.96 12.02
C LYS A 135 -6.93 -5.73 11.45
N ALA A 136 -8.25 -5.84 11.31
CA ALA A 136 -9.14 -4.71 11.07
C ALA A 136 -10.36 -4.89 11.96
N ALA A 137 -10.82 -3.81 12.60
CA ALA A 137 -11.92 -3.85 13.58
C ALA A 137 -11.72 -4.93 14.66
N GLY A 138 -10.49 -5.13 15.13
CA GLY A 138 -10.12 -6.10 16.16
C GLY A 138 -10.07 -7.56 15.70
N ARG A 139 -10.27 -7.84 14.41
CA ARG A 139 -10.26 -9.20 13.87
C ARG A 139 -9.09 -9.43 12.95
N VAL A 140 -8.48 -10.61 13.02
CA VAL A 140 -7.48 -11.07 12.04
C VAL A 140 -8.20 -11.30 10.70
N LEU A 141 -7.72 -10.64 9.65
CA LEU A 141 -8.22 -10.82 8.29
C LEU A 141 -7.19 -11.58 7.46
N ARG A 142 -7.64 -12.62 6.77
CA ARG A 142 -6.80 -13.49 5.95
C ARG A 142 -6.05 -12.71 4.85
N GLY A 143 -6.73 -11.75 4.21
CA GLY A 143 -6.11 -10.91 3.19
C GLY A 143 -5.00 -10.04 3.75
N LEU A 144 -5.17 -9.49 4.95
CA LEU A 144 -4.14 -8.71 5.62
C LEU A 144 -2.95 -9.58 6.05
N THR A 145 -3.21 -10.79 6.55
CA THR A 145 -2.14 -11.75 6.88
C THR A 145 -1.29 -12.05 5.65
N ARG A 146 -1.93 -12.35 4.52
CA ARG A 146 -1.22 -12.65 3.26
C ARG A 146 -0.39 -11.47 2.77
N ARG A 147 -0.94 -10.25 2.87
CA ARG A 147 -0.22 -9.04 2.47
C ARG A 147 1.01 -8.81 3.36
N ARG A 148 0.84 -8.92 4.67
CA ARG A 148 1.97 -8.78 5.62
C ARG A 148 3.05 -9.82 5.39
N GLU A 149 2.68 -11.06 5.09
CA GLU A 149 3.65 -12.12 4.77
C GLU A 149 4.42 -11.82 3.48
N ALA A 150 3.74 -11.30 2.45
CA ALA A 150 4.40 -10.90 1.21
C ALA A 150 5.37 -9.74 1.43
N GLU A 151 4.98 -8.76 2.23
CA GLU A 151 5.86 -7.65 2.62
C GLU A 151 7.07 -8.14 3.43
N ALA A 152 6.85 -9.03 4.40
CA ALA A 152 7.93 -9.62 5.20
C ALA A 152 8.95 -10.37 4.34
N ALA A 153 8.49 -11.09 3.32
CA ALA A 153 9.37 -11.80 2.39
C ALA A 153 10.34 -10.84 1.66
N LEU A 154 9.92 -9.61 1.39
CA LEU A 154 10.76 -8.60 0.75
C LEU A 154 11.71 -7.89 1.72
N LEU A 155 11.45 -7.96 3.01
CA LEU A 155 12.33 -7.39 4.04
C LEU A 155 13.56 -8.25 4.33
N ARG A 156 13.45 -9.54 4.09
CA ARG A 156 14.54 -10.52 4.36
C ARG A 156 15.82 -10.30 3.56
#